data_94dd0ce9e0d20d012033109566ec23fc
#
_entry.id   94dd0ce9e0d20d012033109566ec23fc
#
_cell.length_a   1.000
_cell.length_b   1.000
_cell.length_c   1.000
_cell.angle_alpha   90.00
_cell.angle_beta   90.00
_cell.angle_gamma   90.00
#
_symmetry.space_group_name_H-M   'P 1'
#
loop_
_entity.id
_entity.type
_entity.pdbx_description
1 polymer ?
#
loop_
_entity_poly.entity_id
_entity_poly.type
_entity_poly.pdbx_seq_one_letter_code
_entity_poly.pdbx_strand_id
1 'polypeptide(L)'
;NPEGLDNSGLEPYAETVERKIRDKEISDKIQRFLINEKVAAIITGSSSQPGIIYAKQLPYHQKGDIKPIPHFVITKNHHRLLIKMIKNNIKPKLKLELNVDFKENSKNHVNLFGEIPGVDPKLKDEFVLIGGHFDSYHSGTGAADNGQGSITLMEVMRIFKKLNFQPRRTIRIALWGGEEQGWNGSLAYLYKYLGDPIRGKI
;
A
#
# COMPACT_ATOMS: atom_id res chain seq x y z
N ASN A 1 -0.66 -21.08 21.86
CA ASN A 1 0.61 -20.45 21.56
C ASN A 1 1.53 -21.53 21.01
N PRO A 2 1.84 -21.59 19.71
CA PRO A 2 2.91 -22.45 19.25
C PRO A 2 4.21 -21.80 19.71
N GLU A 3 4.83 -22.41 20.71
CA GLU A 3 6.18 -22.09 21.13
C GLU A 3 7.11 -22.21 19.89
N GLY A 4 7.64 -21.09 19.44
CA GLY A 4 8.70 -21.10 18.41
C GLY A 4 8.65 -20.05 17.32
N LEU A 5 7.71 -19.12 17.30
CA LEU A 5 7.82 -17.97 16.41
C LEU A 5 8.52 -16.84 17.16
N ASP A 6 9.79 -16.65 16.85
CA ASP A 6 10.56 -15.47 17.24
C ASP A 6 9.95 -14.24 16.55
N ASN A 7 9.20 -13.45 17.31
CA ASN A 7 8.62 -12.18 16.86
C ASN A 7 9.62 -11.02 16.93
N SER A 8 10.91 -11.26 17.15
CA SER A 8 11.93 -10.23 17.37
C SER A 8 12.20 -9.33 16.13
N GLY A 9 11.61 -9.65 14.98
CA GLY A 9 11.72 -8.85 13.75
C GLY A 9 10.45 -8.12 13.31
N LEU A 10 9.33 -8.30 14.01
CA LEU A 10 8.09 -7.62 13.71
C LEU A 10 7.89 -6.46 14.70
N GLU A 11 8.08 -5.22 14.21
CA GLU A 11 7.57 -4.07 14.96
C GLU A 11 6.10 -4.34 15.35
N PRO A 12 5.69 -4.09 16.60
CA PRO A 12 4.32 -4.23 16.98
C PRO A 12 3.41 -3.48 16.00
N TYR A 13 2.41 -4.14 15.47
CA TYR A 13 1.50 -3.57 14.46
C TYR A 13 0.91 -2.23 14.91
N ALA A 14 0.60 -2.10 16.22
CA ALA A 14 0.13 -0.85 16.82
C ALA A 14 1.12 0.30 16.61
N GLU A 15 2.41 0.08 16.81
CA GLU A 15 3.45 1.11 16.63
C GLU A 15 3.57 1.54 15.17
N THR A 16 3.43 0.60 14.23
CA THR A 16 3.40 0.90 12.80
C THR A 16 2.20 1.76 12.42
N VAL A 17 1.04 1.50 12.99
CA VAL A 17 -0.18 2.30 12.72
C VAL A 17 -0.08 3.68 13.36
N GLU A 18 0.36 3.80 14.60
CA GLU A 18 0.59 5.09 15.25
C GLU A 18 1.60 5.94 14.48
N ARG A 19 2.67 5.32 13.99
CA ARG A 19 3.64 5.99 13.11
C ARG A 19 2.97 6.51 11.85
N LYS A 20 2.13 5.72 11.16
CA LYS A 20 1.42 6.15 9.94
C LYS A 20 0.45 7.29 10.21
N ILE A 21 -0.28 7.26 11.32
CA ILE A 21 -1.17 8.36 11.73
C ILE A 21 -0.36 9.64 11.94
N ARG A 22 0.72 9.56 12.71
CA ARG A 22 1.62 10.70 12.96
C ARG A 22 2.24 11.25 11.68
N ASP A 23 2.69 10.37 10.77
CA ASP A 23 3.30 10.76 9.51
C ASP A 23 2.26 11.46 8.60
N LYS A 24 0.99 11.00 8.61
CA LYS A 24 -0.11 11.68 7.92
C LYS A 24 -0.36 13.05 8.50
N GLU A 25 -0.44 13.21 9.80
CA GLU A 25 -0.64 14.52 10.46
C GLU A 25 0.48 15.51 10.12
N ILE A 26 1.72 15.05 10.13
CA ILE A 26 2.87 15.88 9.74
C ILE A 26 2.77 16.26 8.26
N SER A 27 2.44 15.32 7.39
CA SER A 27 2.24 15.56 5.97
C SER A 27 1.15 16.60 5.72
N ASP A 28 0.02 16.49 6.40
CA ASP A 28 -1.09 17.43 6.28
C ASP A 28 -0.69 18.84 6.75
N LYS A 29 0.06 18.95 7.84
CA LYS A 29 0.60 20.26 8.32
C LYS A 29 1.53 20.88 7.29
N ILE A 30 2.44 20.09 6.71
CA ILE A 30 3.35 20.54 5.65
C ILE A 30 2.56 20.99 4.42
N GLN A 31 1.57 20.22 3.98
CA GLN A 31 0.74 20.59 2.83
C GLN A 31 -0.01 21.92 3.08
N ARG A 32 -0.62 22.10 4.26
CA ARG A 32 -1.29 23.34 4.61
C ARG A 32 -0.34 24.55 4.59
N PHE A 33 0.85 24.38 5.16
CA PHE A 33 1.89 25.42 5.14
C PHE A 33 2.25 25.80 3.70
N LEU A 34 2.57 24.83 2.85
CA LEU A 34 2.95 25.08 1.47
C LEU A 34 1.82 25.71 0.63
N ILE A 35 0.56 25.33 0.88
CA ILE A 35 -0.61 25.93 0.25
C ILE A 35 -0.74 27.41 0.67
N ASN A 36 -0.58 27.70 1.96
CA ASN A 36 -0.63 29.08 2.49
C ASN A 36 0.49 29.95 1.89
N GLU A 37 1.68 29.37 1.69
CA GLU A 37 2.81 30.02 1.02
C GLU A 37 2.64 30.09 -0.52
N LYS A 38 1.52 29.62 -1.07
CA LYS A 38 1.19 29.62 -2.51
C LYS A 38 2.26 28.90 -3.36
N VAL A 39 2.81 27.81 -2.82
CA VAL A 39 3.78 27.00 -3.55
C VAL A 39 3.07 26.32 -4.74
N ALA A 40 3.58 26.54 -5.95
CA ALA A 40 2.97 26.02 -7.18
C ALA A 40 3.23 24.52 -7.39
N ALA A 41 4.40 24.03 -7.01
CA ALA A 41 4.79 22.63 -7.16
C ALA A 41 5.96 22.27 -6.25
N ILE A 42 6.08 20.99 -5.91
CA ILE A 42 7.21 20.40 -5.20
C ILE A 42 8.02 19.58 -6.20
N ILE A 43 9.35 19.74 -6.18
CA ILE A 43 10.25 18.98 -7.01
C ILE A 43 11.25 18.27 -6.12
N THR A 44 11.31 16.95 -6.21
CA THR A 44 12.28 16.13 -5.46
C THR A 44 13.15 15.31 -6.39
N GLY A 45 14.35 14.99 -5.91
CA GLY A 45 15.23 14.05 -6.60
C GLY A 45 14.87 12.61 -6.26
N SER A 46 14.90 11.73 -7.25
CA SER A 46 14.76 10.29 -7.04
C SER A 46 15.83 9.79 -6.07
N SER A 47 15.45 8.91 -5.16
CA SER A 47 16.37 8.27 -4.21
C SER A 47 17.16 7.10 -4.83
N SER A 48 16.79 6.67 -6.04
CA SER A 48 17.37 5.52 -6.71
C SER A 48 18.70 5.82 -7.44
N GLN A 49 19.18 4.84 -8.17
CA GLN A 49 20.38 4.94 -8.99
C GLN A 49 20.28 6.08 -10.02
N PRO A 50 21.42 6.62 -10.50
CA PRO A 50 21.42 7.66 -11.53
C PRO A 50 20.60 7.26 -12.77
N GLY A 51 19.77 8.17 -13.23
CA GLY A 51 18.92 7.95 -14.41
C GLY A 51 17.58 7.26 -14.15
N ILE A 52 17.37 6.66 -12.99
CA ILE A 52 16.10 6.02 -12.64
C ILE A 52 15.24 6.95 -11.80
N ILE A 53 13.97 7.06 -12.18
CA ILE A 53 12.97 7.83 -11.44
C ILE A 53 12.02 6.84 -10.77
N TYR A 54 11.98 6.86 -9.44
CA TYR A 54 10.91 6.26 -8.68
C TYR A 54 9.91 7.35 -8.32
N ALA A 55 8.71 7.27 -8.88
CA ALA A 55 7.61 8.11 -8.46
C ALA A 55 7.27 7.79 -7.01
N LYS A 56 7.15 8.83 -6.19
CA LYS A 56 6.65 8.63 -4.83
C LYS A 56 5.13 8.54 -4.88
N GLN A 57 4.60 7.54 -4.20
CA GLN A 57 3.18 7.49 -3.92
C GLN A 57 2.83 8.65 -2.99
N LEU A 58 1.78 9.37 -3.33
CA LEU A 58 1.18 10.30 -2.39
C LEU A 58 0.46 9.51 -1.30
N PRO A 59 0.39 10.03 -0.06
CA PRO A 59 -0.46 9.45 0.96
C PRO A 59 -1.87 9.24 0.41
N TYR A 60 -2.52 8.18 0.84
CA TYR A 60 -3.89 7.87 0.47
C TYR A 60 -4.79 9.11 0.61
N HIS A 61 -5.50 9.45 -0.49
CA HIS A 61 -6.41 10.59 -0.53
C HIS A 61 -7.84 10.10 -0.32
N GLN A 62 -8.48 10.59 0.73
CA GLN A 62 -9.89 10.33 1.00
C GLN A 62 -10.74 11.54 0.61
N LYS A 63 -12.04 11.31 0.44
CA LYS A 63 -12.98 12.40 0.25
C LYS A 63 -12.91 13.37 1.45
N GLY A 64 -12.64 14.63 1.16
CA GLY A 64 -12.46 15.68 2.18
C GLY A 64 -11.02 15.93 2.62
N ASP A 65 -10.06 15.12 2.18
CA ASP A 65 -8.64 15.41 2.38
C ASP A 65 -8.22 16.65 1.60
N ILE A 66 -7.16 17.29 2.08
CA ILE A 66 -6.56 18.44 1.40
C ILE A 66 -5.98 17.97 0.07
N LYS A 67 -6.39 18.61 -1.04
CA LYS A 67 -5.77 18.34 -2.33
C LYS A 67 -4.29 18.70 -2.28
N PRO A 68 -3.40 17.75 -2.54
CA PRO A 68 -1.97 17.98 -2.41
C PRO A 68 -1.46 18.92 -3.50
N ILE A 69 -0.39 19.64 -3.17
CA ILE A 69 0.35 20.42 -4.18
C ILE A 69 0.96 19.45 -5.20
N PRO A 70 0.97 19.78 -6.50
CA PRO A 70 1.64 18.99 -7.51
C PRO A 70 3.07 18.63 -7.10
N HIS A 71 3.40 17.35 -7.12
CA HIS A 71 4.71 16.85 -6.72
C HIS A 71 5.35 16.08 -7.88
N PHE A 72 6.51 16.54 -8.31
CA PHE A 72 7.28 15.96 -9.39
C PHE A 72 8.56 15.32 -8.85
N VAL A 73 8.84 14.11 -9.28
CA VAL A 73 10.10 13.45 -9.02
C VAL A 73 10.94 13.50 -10.29
N ILE A 74 12.16 14.00 -10.18
CA ILE A 74 13.12 14.06 -11.28
C ILE A 74 14.35 13.24 -10.95
N THR A 75 15.21 13.00 -11.94
CA THR A 75 16.46 12.27 -11.68
C THR A 75 17.32 12.99 -10.64
N LYS A 76 18.06 12.23 -9.86
CA LYS A 76 18.97 12.77 -8.83
C LYS A 76 19.96 13.82 -9.41
N ASN A 77 20.42 13.59 -10.62
CA ASN A 77 21.37 14.49 -11.27
C ASN A 77 20.73 15.82 -11.65
N HIS A 78 19.53 15.80 -12.22
CA HIS A 78 18.80 17.04 -12.55
C HIS A 78 18.42 17.81 -11.29
N HIS A 79 17.99 17.12 -10.22
CA HIS A 79 17.70 17.78 -8.96
C HIS A 79 18.94 18.48 -8.38
N ARG A 80 20.11 17.78 -8.38
CA ARG A 80 21.37 18.38 -7.95
C ARG A 80 21.77 19.59 -8.79
N LEU A 81 21.55 19.53 -10.10
CA LEU A 81 21.82 20.66 -10.99
C LEU A 81 20.95 21.88 -10.61
N LEU A 82 19.65 21.69 -10.40
CA LEU A 82 18.76 22.77 -9.97
C LEU A 82 19.22 23.39 -8.64
N ILE A 83 19.57 22.57 -7.66
CA ILE A 83 20.10 23.05 -6.38
C ILE A 83 21.41 23.81 -6.56
N LYS A 84 22.31 23.34 -7.43
CA LYS A 84 23.56 24.03 -7.74
C LYS A 84 23.30 25.39 -8.41
N MET A 85 22.36 25.46 -9.35
CA MET A 85 21.98 26.73 -9.98
C MET A 85 21.48 27.72 -8.94
N ILE A 86 20.54 27.32 -8.08
CA ILE A 86 19.97 28.16 -7.04
C ILE A 86 21.07 28.67 -6.09
N LYS A 87 21.96 27.78 -5.62
CA LYS A 87 23.08 28.13 -4.73
C LYS A 87 24.04 29.14 -5.37
N ASN A 88 24.11 29.20 -6.69
CA ASN A 88 24.92 30.16 -7.43
C ASN A 88 24.12 31.37 -7.92
N ASN A 89 22.96 31.66 -7.30
CA ASN A 89 22.07 32.77 -7.65
C ASN A 89 21.52 32.74 -9.09
N ILE A 90 21.56 31.57 -9.75
CA ILE A 90 20.94 31.36 -11.04
C ILE A 90 19.49 30.94 -10.80
N LYS A 91 18.54 31.67 -11.38
CA LYS A 91 17.11 31.37 -11.27
C LYS A 91 16.69 30.40 -12.38
N PRO A 92 16.54 29.09 -12.13
CA PRO A 92 16.09 28.14 -13.16
C PRO A 92 14.63 28.42 -13.50
N LYS A 93 14.28 28.26 -14.78
CA LYS A 93 12.90 28.28 -15.25
C LYS A 93 12.49 26.86 -15.61
N LEU A 94 11.35 26.42 -15.12
CA LEU A 94 10.80 25.10 -15.37
C LEU A 94 9.41 25.27 -16.00
N LYS A 95 9.10 24.44 -16.99
CA LYS A 95 7.75 24.25 -17.48
C LYS A 95 7.23 22.94 -16.93
N LEU A 96 6.11 22.98 -16.22
CA LEU A 96 5.45 21.82 -15.66
C LEU A 96 4.06 21.70 -16.27
N GLU A 97 3.71 20.50 -16.71
CA GLU A 97 2.38 20.18 -17.22
C GLU A 97 1.86 19.00 -16.42
N LEU A 98 0.70 19.15 -15.81
CA LEU A 98 0.05 18.11 -15.02
C LEU A 98 -1.45 18.12 -15.34
N ASN A 99 -1.97 16.97 -15.71
CA ASN A 99 -3.40 16.75 -15.86
C ASN A 99 -3.81 15.58 -14.98
N VAL A 100 -4.55 15.88 -13.91
CA VAL A 100 -4.98 14.91 -12.91
C VAL A 100 -6.46 15.11 -12.62
N ASP A 101 -7.20 14.02 -12.62
CA ASP A 101 -8.61 13.97 -12.23
C ASP A 101 -8.79 13.17 -10.95
N PHE A 102 -9.37 13.80 -9.93
CA PHE A 102 -9.68 13.14 -8.64
C PHE A 102 -11.06 12.49 -8.71
N LYS A 103 -11.10 11.18 -8.84
CA LYS A 103 -12.35 10.40 -8.87
C LYS A 103 -12.76 10.00 -7.45
N GLU A 104 -13.46 10.89 -6.75
CA GLU A 104 -13.88 10.68 -5.35
C GLU A 104 -14.98 9.62 -5.18
N ASN A 105 -15.59 9.15 -6.25
CA ASN A 105 -16.76 8.27 -6.23
C ASN A 105 -16.49 6.81 -6.62
N SER A 106 -15.24 6.38 -6.68
CA SER A 106 -14.95 4.97 -6.97
C SER A 106 -15.29 4.10 -5.74
N LYS A 107 -16.48 3.51 -5.77
CA LYS A 107 -17.04 2.73 -4.65
C LYS A 107 -16.64 1.26 -4.64
N ASN A 108 -15.80 0.78 -5.55
CA ASN A 108 -15.69 -0.63 -5.85
C ASN A 108 -14.29 -1.20 -5.64
N HIS A 109 -13.74 -1.00 -4.45
CA HIS A 109 -12.64 -1.86 -4.00
C HIS A 109 -13.27 -3.17 -3.50
N VAL A 110 -12.78 -4.28 -4.01
CA VAL A 110 -13.26 -5.61 -3.64
C VAL A 110 -12.10 -6.47 -3.13
N ASN A 111 -12.41 -7.37 -2.22
CA ASN A 111 -11.55 -8.48 -1.88
C ASN A 111 -12.18 -9.75 -2.46
N LEU A 112 -11.36 -10.67 -2.95
CA LEU A 112 -11.81 -11.96 -3.44
C LEU A 112 -11.40 -13.05 -2.47
N PHE A 113 -12.31 -13.99 -2.21
CA PHE A 113 -12.07 -15.12 -1.32
C PHE A 113 -12.40 -16.44 -2.00
N GLY A 114 -11.63 -17.47 -1.64
CA GLY A 114 -11.93 -18.84 -1.98
C GLY A 114 -11.58 -19.73 -0.80
N GLU A 115 -12.26 -20.86 -0.67
CA GLU A 115 -12.05 -21.79 0.44
C GLU A 115 -11.97 -23.24 0.01
N ILE A 116 -11.17 -24.01 0.76
CA ILE A 116 -11.24 -25.46 0.84
C ILE A 116 -11.70 -25.78 2.26
N PRO A 117 -12.93 -26.28 2.43
CA PRO A 117 -13.49 -26.55 3.76
C PRO A 117 -12.66 -27.56 4.55
N GLY A 118 -12.53 -27.33 5.84
CA GLY A 118 -11.94 -28.28 6.78
C GLY A 118 -12.85 -29.48 7.01
N VAL A 119 -12.26 -30.63 7.28
CA VAL A 119 -13.00 -31.89 7.50
C VAL A 119 -12.99 -32.37 8.96
N ASP A 120 -12.14 -31.80 9.81
CA ASP A 120 -12.09 -32.17 11.23
C ASP A 120 -13.30 -31.54 11.98
N PRO A 121 -14.14 -32.34 12.62
CA PRO A 121 -15.34 -31.83 13.29
C PRO A 121 -15.08 -30.75 14.35
N LYS A 122 -13.89 -30.75 14.94
CA LYS A 122 -13.50 -29.79 15.99
C LYS A 122 -12.78 -28.57 15.45
N LEU A 123 -12.15 -28.66 14.27
CA LEU A 123 -11.26 -27.63 13.74
C LEU A 123 -11.75 -27.00 12.42
N LYS A 124 -12.80 -27.53 11.81
CA LYS A 124 -13.31 -27.07 10.51
C LYS A 124 -13.77 -25.60 10.50
N ASP A 125 -14.16 -25.09 11.66
CA ASP A 125 -14.60 -23.72 11.84
C ASP A 125 -13.42 -22.74 12.07
N GLU A 126 -12.23 -23.28 12.31
CA GLU A 126 -10.98 -22.54 12.27
C GLU A 126 -10.47 -22.45 10.82
N PHE A 127 -9.77 -21.39 10.47
CA PHE A 127 -9.20 -21.28 9.13
C PHE A 127 -7.74 -20.84 9.13
N VAL A 128 -7.02 -21.34 8.12
CA VAL A 128 -5.69 -20.86 7.77
C VAL A 128 -5.87 -19.88 6.62
N LEU A 129 -5.52 -18.62 6.84
CA LEU A 129 -5.61 -17.57 5.84
C LEU A 129 -4.27 -17.45 5.10
N ILE A 130 -4.34 -17.59 3.77
CA ILE A 130 -3.24 -17.26 2.88
C ILE A 130 -3.68 -16.11 1.98
N GLY A 131 -2.86 -15.09 1.80
CA GLY A 131 -3.30 -13.90 1.07
C GLY A 131 -2.20 -13.16 0.35
N GLY A 132 -2.61 -12.46 -0.68
CA GLY A 132 -1.81 -11.52 -1.44
C GLY A 132 -2.70 -10.46 -2.05
N HIS A 133 -2.15 -9.32 -2.46
CA HIS A 133 -2.96 -8.33 -3.15
C HIS A 133 -3.00 -8.56 -4.65
N PHE A 134 -4.07 -8.13 -5.30
CA PHE A 134 -4.26 -8.29 -6.73
C PHE A 134 -4.41 -6.96 -7.49
N ASP A 135 -4.38 -5.85 -6.77
CA ASP A 135 -4.17 -4.54 -7.37
C ASP A 135 -2.68 -4.29 -7.64
N SER A 136 -2.37 -3.28 -8.41
CA SER A 136 -1.02 -2.89 -8.77
C SER A 136 -0.85 -1.39 -8.75
N TYR A 137 0.40 -0.94 -8.72
CA TYR A 137 0.74 0.46 -8.85
C TYR A 137 0.31 1.01 -10.21
N HIS A 138 -0.22 2.24 -10.27
CA HIS A 138 -0.89 2.82 -11.43
C HIS A 138 -0.08 2.80 -12.73
N SER A 139 1.23 2.97 -12.65
CA SER A 139 2.12 2.99 -13.82
C SER A 139 2.82 1.65 -14.07
N GLY A 140 2.60 0.67 -13.21
CA GLY A 140 3.19 -0.66 -13.32
C GLY A 140 2.27 -1.63 -14.06
N THR A 141 2.86 -2.73 -14.54
CA THR A 141 2.10 -3.85 -15.13
C THR A 141 1.51 -4.78 -14.07
N GLY A 142 1.95 -4.66 -12.81
CA GLY A 142 1.55 -5.54 -11.72
C GLY A 142 2.07 -6.97 -11.83
N ALA A 143 2.97 -7.27 -12.78
CA ALA A 143 3.42 -8.64 -13.00
C ALA A 143 4.20 -9.21 -11.80
N ALA A 144 5.13 -8.43 -11.24
CA ALA A 144 5.91 -8.80 -10.06
C ALA A 144 5.19 -8.42 -8.76
N ASP A 145 4.61 -7.24 -8.73
CA ASP A 145 3.92 -6.69 -7.57
C ASP A 145 2.46 -6.36 -7.94
N ASN A 146 1.50 -7.27 -7.69
CA ASN A 146 1.72 -8.56 -7.05
C ASN A 146 1.06 -9.71 -7.84
N GLY A 147 1.06 -9.62 -9.18
CA GLY A 147 0.48 -10.67 -10.05
C GLY A 147 1.08 -12.04 -9.78
N GLN A 148 2.43 -12.13 -9.66
CA GLN A 148 3.08 -13.40 -9.34
C GLN A 148 2.62 -13.99 -8.00
N GLY A 149 2.44 -13.18 -6.97
CA GLY A 149 1.96 -13.65 -5.67
C GLY A 149 0.53 -14.16 -5.77
N SER A 150 -0.36 -13.38 -6.40
CA SER A 150 -1.75 -13.74 -6.59
C SER A 150 -1.90 -15.04 -7.40
N ILE A 151 -1.16 -15.20 -8.50
CA ILE A 151 -1.18 -16.41 -9.33
C ILE A 151 -0.64 -17.63 -8.55
N THR A 152 0.43 -17.44 -7.78
CA THR A 152 1.00 -18.51 -6.94
C THR A 152 -0.02 -19.01 -5.92
N LEU A 153 -0.73 -18.11 -5.25
CA LEU A 153 -1.78 -18.49 -4.29
C LEU A 153 -2.94 -19.21 -4.95
N MET A 154 -3.38 -18.75 -6.12
CA MET A 154 -4.42 -19.42 -6.90
C MET A 154 -3.98 -20.83 -7.33
N GLU A 155 -2.71 -20.99 -7.73
CA GLU A 155 -2.16 -22.28 -8.12
C GLU A 155 -2.08 -23.24 -6.93
N VAL A 156 -1.71 -22.77 -5.74
CA VAL A 156 -1.75 -23.58 -4.51
C VAL A 156 -3.16 -24.12 -4.27
N MET A 157 -4.18 -23.29 -4.39
CA MET A 157 -5.57 -23.72 -4.22
C MET A 157 -6.01 -24.71 -5.31
N ARG A 158 -5.56 -24.48 -6.54
CA ARG A 158 -5.82 -25.40 -7.66
C ARG A 158 -5.19 -26.77 -7.41
N ILE A 159 -3.95 -26.82 -6.94
CA ILE A 159 -3.23 -28.06 -6.60
C ILE A 159 -3.99 -28.82 -5.50
N PHE A 160 -4.33 -28.13 -4.41
CA PHE A 160 -5.08 -28.74 -3.31
C PHE A 160 -6.40 -29.34 -3.78
N LYS A 161 -7.14 -28.63 -4.63
CA LYS A 161 -8.38 -29.14 -5.22
C LYS A 161 -8.13 -30.35 -6.13
N LYS A 162 -7.09 -30.31 -6.96
CA LYS A 162 -6.74 -31.41 -7.87
C LYS A 162 -6.33 -32.67 -7.12
N LEU A 163 -5.64 -32.54 -6.02
CA LEU A 163 -5.22 -33.63 -5.14
C LEU A 163 -6.35 -34.15 -4.22
N ASN A 164 -7.54 -33.54 -4.28
CA ASN A 164 -8.64 -33.80 -3.36
C ASN A 164 -8.19 -33.69 -1.89
N PHE A 165 -7.35 -32.70 -1.61
CA PHE A 165 -6.77 -32.50 -0.27
C PHE A 165 -7.87 -32.22 0.76
N GLN A 166 -7.82 -32.95 1.87
CA GLN A 166 -8.78 -32.86 2.97
C GLN A 166 -8.12 -32.23 4.21
N PRO A 167 -8.08 -30.90 4.29
CA PRO A 167 -7.44 -30.22 5.41
C PRO A 167 -8.26 -30.39 6.70
N ARG A 168 -7.61 -30.42 7.84
CA ARG A 168 -8.32 -30.43 9.13
C ARG A 168 -9.03 -29.11 9.38
N ARG A 169 -8.35 -27.98 9.11
CA ARG A 169 -8.90 -26.62 9.15
C ARG A 169 -9.29 -26.14 7.78
N THR A 170 -10.24 -25.25 7.69
CA THR A 170 -10.55 -24.56 6.43
C THR A 170 -9.33 -23.78 5.95
N ILE A 171 -8.96 -23.92 4.67
CA ILE A 171 -7.95 -23.08 4.03
C ILE A 171 -8.67 -22.01 3.24
N ARG A 172 -8.42 -20.75 3.58
CA ARG A 172 -8.99 -19.59 2.90
C ARG A 172 -7.89 -18.82 2.16
N ILE A 173 -8.08 -18.64 0.85
CA ILE A 173 -7.32 -17.67 0.07
C ILE A 173 -8.02 -16.31 0.12
N ALA A 174 -7.25 -15.25 0.24
CA ALA A 174 -7.71 -13.88 0.10
C ALA A 174 -6.85 -13.13 -0.90
N LEU A 175 -7.49 -12.51 -1.90
CA LEU A 175 -6.85 -11.56 -2.81
C LEU A 175 -7.35 -10.17 -2.45
N TRP A 176 -6.44 -9.35 -1.93
CA TRP A 176 -6.76 -8.04 -1.36
C TRP A 176 -6.78 -6.96 -2.43
N GLY A 177 -7.78 -6.10 -2.40
CA GLY A 177 -7.81 -4.89 -3.21
C GLY A 177 -7.31 -3.66 -2.44
N GLY A 178 -6.68 -2.72 -3.15
CA GLY A 178 -6.22 -1.46 -2.59
C GLY A 178 -5.06 -1.58 -1.60
N GLU A 179 -4.18 -2.54 -1.82
CA GLU A 179 -2.96 -2.67 -1.04
C GLU A 179 -2.03 -1.49 -1.30
N GLU A 180 -1.82 -1.18 -2.56
CA GLU A 180 -0.96 -0.09 -3.06
C GLU A 180 -1.43 1.31 -2.61
N GLN A 181 -2.63 1.39 -2.08
CA GLN A 181 -3.23 2.62 -1.55
C GLN A 181 -3.27 2.63 -0.02
N GLY A 182 -2.54 1.74 0.65
CA GLY A 182 -2.40 1.68 2.11
C GLY A 182 -3.15 0.52 2.76
N TRP A 183 -3.15 -0.66 2.14
CA TRP A 183 -3.68 -1.93 2.66
C TRP A 183 -5.20 -1.92 2.92
N ASN A 184 -5.92 -1.14 2.14
CA ASN A 184 -7.35 -0.89 2.40
C ASN A 184 -8.18 -2.16 2.51
N GLY A 185 -7.97 -3.12 1.60
CA GLY A 185 -8.75 -4.35 1.58
C GLY A 185 -8.47 -5.26 2.76
N SER A 186 -7.20 -5.49 3.09
CA SER A 186 -6.82 -6.34 4.23
C SER A 186 -7.19 -5.71 5.56
N LEU A 187 -7.00 -4.40 5.72
CA LEU A 187 -7.43 -3.68 6.92
C LEU A 187 -8.95 -3.73 7.10
N ALA A 188 -9.72 -3.50 6.04
CA ALA A 188 -11.18 -3.59 6.10
C ALA A 188 -11.64 -5.00 6.51
N TYR A 189 -10.96 -6.05 6.05
CA TYR A 189 -11.24 -7.41 6.47
C TYR A 189 -10.94 -7.63 7.96
N LEU A 190 -9.76 -7.19 8.44
CA LEU A 190 -9.37 -7.29 9.83
C LEU A 190 -10.40 -6.63 10.74
N TYR A 191 -10.74 -5.37 10.47
CA TYR A 191 -11.73 -4.63 11.26
C TYR A 191 -13.12 -5.29 11.27
N LYS A 192 -13.51 -5.86 10.13
CA LYS A 192 -14.85 -6.46 10.01
C LYS A 192 -14.99 -7.82 10.70
N TYR A 193 -13.95 -8.65 10.64
CA TYR A 193 -14.06 -10.07 10.99
C TYR A 193 -13.18 -10.50 12.17
N LEU A 194 -12.09 -9.79 12.45
CA LEU A 194 -11.13 -10.17 13.48
C LEU A 194 -11.01 -9.13 14.61
N GLY A 195 -11.74 -8.02 14.52
CA GLY A 195 -11.72 -6.96 15.52
C GLY A 195 -10.78 -5.81 15.16
N ASP A 196 -10.55 -4.93 16.14
CA ASP A 196 -9.69 -3.76 15.97
C ASP A 196 -8.25 -4.11 16.34
N PRO A 197 -7.37 -4.32 15.35
CA PRO A 197 -5.97 -4.69 15.62
C PRO A 197 -5.18 -3.57 16.29
N ILE A 198 -5.69 -2.33 16.27
CA ILE A 198 -5.04 -1.17 16.90
C ILE A 198 -5.36 -1.12 18.38
N ARG A 199 -6.59 -1.48 18.76
CA ARG A 199 -7.06 -1.40 20.14
C ARG A 199 -6.92 -2.71 20.92
N GLY A 200 -6.29 -3.72 20.34
CA GLY A 200 -6.04 -5.01 21.00
C GLY A 200 -7.30 -5.79 21.34
N LYS A 201 -8.43 -5.50 20.68
CA LYS A 201 -9.68 -6.26 20.80
C LYS A 201 -9.78 -7.22 19.62
N ILE A 202 -8.98 -8.26 19.68
CA ILE A 202 -9.11 -9.44 18.81
C ILE A 202 -9.87 -10.52 19.61
#